data_5c442b651087a72131d1f4d3bad506c4
#
_entry.id   5c442b651087a72131d1f4d3bad506c4
#
_cell.length_a   1.000
_cell.length_b   1.000
_cell.length_c   1.000
_cell.angle_alpha   90.00
_cell.angle_beta   90.00
_cell.angle_gamma   90.00
#
_symmetry.space_group_name_H-M   'P 1'
#
loop_
_entity.id
_entity.type
_entity.pdbx_description
1 polymer ?
#
loop_
_entity_poly.entity_id
_entity_poly.type
_entity_poly.pdbx_seq_one_letter_code
_entity_poly.pdbx_strand_id
1 'polypeptide(L)'
;MSSDSKVCIVASAVGLVIGNLFDFSGGKIVLNKPRILQSQPLKDGGLALSLLVPLGAPSSAVLKDDCWWEVEDAEMKKKYLEAITGLTLVQNIPKGGKLQ
;
A
#
# COMPACT_ATOMS: atom_id res chain seq x y z
N MET A 1 -7.51 8.91 16.28
CA MET A 1 -7.38 8.87 15.84
C MET A 1 -6.59 8.50 15.01
N SER A 2 -6.63 8.03 14.52
CA SER A 2 -5.81 7.46 13.79
C SER A 2 -5.33 8.19 12.69
N SER A 3 -5.49 9.39 12.66
CA SER A 3 -4.91 10.21 11.68
C SER A 3 -3.41 10.09 11.71
N ASP A 4 -2.89 9.48 12.76
CA ASP A 4 -1.46 9.35 12.85
C ASP A 4 -0.94 8.07 12.24
N SER A 5 -1.76 7.32 11.56
CA SER A 5 -1.29 6.12 10.93
C SER A 5 -0.21 6.43 9.91
N LYS A 6 0.84 5.66 9.93
CA LYS A 6 1.93 5.83 9.00
C LYS A 6 1.91 4.74 7.97
N VAL A 7 2.09 5.10 6.72
CA VAL A 7 2.19 4.13 5.64
C VAL A 7 3.68 3.87 5.42
N CYS A 8 4.07 2.62 5.49
CA CYS A 8 5.47 2.24 5.38
C CYS A 8 5.66 1.20 4.29
N ILE A 9 6.84 1.17 3.70
CA ILE A 9 7.24 0.15 2.75
C ILE A 9 8.39 -0.63 3.36
N VAL A 10 8.27 -1.95 3.34
CA VAL A 10 9.29 -2.83 3.87
C VAL A 10 9.79 -3.71 2.73
N ALA A 11 11.11 -3.76 2.56
CA ALA A 11 11.71 -4.63 1.56
C ALA A 11 11.83 -6.02 2.17
N SER A 12 11.20 -6.99 1.54
CA SER A 12 11.17 -8.34 2.10
C SER A 12 11.52 -9.36 1.04
N ALA A 13 11.57 -10.61 1.45
CA ALA A 13 11.90 -11.71 0.53
C ALA A 13 10.87 -11.85 -0.57
N VAL A 14 9.64 -11.42 -0.35
CA VAL A 14 8.60 -11.51 -1.38
C VAL A 14 8.49 -10.22 -2.18
N GLY A 15 9.34 -9.25 -1.91
CA GLY A 15 9.30 -7.97 -2.61
C GLY A 15 8.99 -6.84 -1.67
N LEU A 16 8.54 -5.73 -2.25
CA LEU A 16 8.20 -4.56 -1.44
C LEU A 16 6.77 -4.70 -0.92
N VAL A 17 6.61 -4.53 0.40
CA VAL A 17 5.30 -4.63 1.03
C VAL A 17 4.96 -3.27 1.61
N ILE A 18 3.82 -2.73 1.25
CA ILE A 18 3.36 -1.44 1.77
C ILE A 18 2.17 -1.69 2.70
N GLY A 19 2.10 -0.96 3.78
CA GLY A 19 0.99 -1.12 4.71
C GLY A 19 1.00 -0.04 5.79
N ASN A 20 0.00 -0.09 6.64
CA ASN A 20 -0.07 0.81 7.78
C ASN A 20 0.77 0.26 8.91
N LEU A 21 1.65 1.08 9.47
CA LEU A 21 2.49 0.65 10.57
C LEU A 21 1.63 0.42 11.81
N PHE A 22 1.66 -0.79 12.32
CA PHE A 22 0.91 -1.13 13.51
C PHE A 22 1.83 -1.26 14.72
N ASP A 23 2.96 -1.90 14.55
CA ASP A 23 3.88 -2.12 15.66
C ASP A 23 5.29 -2.27 15.12
N PHE A 24 6.26 -1.93 15.94
CA PHE A 24 7.66 -2.00 15.54
C PHE A 24 8.48 -2.27 16.79
N SER A 25 8.93 -3.50 16.94
CA SER A 25 9.72 -3.85 18.11
C SER A 25 10.39 -5.21 17.90
N GLY A 26 11.48 -5.43 18.60
CA GLY A 26 12.13 -6.73 18.59
C GLY A 26 12.66 -7.18 17.25
N GLY A 27 13.04 -6.24 16.39
CA GLY A 27 13.57 -6.59 15.08
C GLY A 27 12.49 -6.93 14.08
N LYS A 28 11.25 -6.63 14.41
CA LYS A 28 10.13 -6.93 13.53
C LYS A 28 9.24 -5.72 13.35
N ILE A 29 8.61 -5.64 12.20
CA ILE A 29 7.68 -4.57 11.91
C ILE A 29 6.36 -5.21 11.48
N VAL A 30 5.26 -4.74 12.03
CA VAL A 30 3.94 -5.28 11.72
C VAL A 30 3.18 -4.23 10.93
N LEU A 31 2.71 -4.63 9.75
CA LEU A 31 1.93 -3.75 8.89
C LEU A 31 0.50 -4.27 8.81
N ASN A 32 -0.46 -3.37 8.97
CA ASN A 32 -1.86 -3.72 8.78
C ASN A 32 -2.25 -3.48 7.34
N LYS A 33 -3.14 -4.30 6.84
CA LYS A 33 -3.64 -4.23 5.48
C LYS A 33 -2.49 -4.18 4.47
N PRO A 34 -1.61 -5.19 4.51
CA PRO A 34 -0.45 -5.17 3.64
C PRO A 34 -0.82 -5.38 2.18
N ARG A 35 -0.03 -4.77 1.30
CA ARG A 35 -0.17 -4.99 -0.13
C ARG A 35 1.23 -5.18 -0.70
N ILE A 36 1.34 -6.01 -1.72
CA ILE A 36 2.61 -6.19 -2.39
C ILE A 36 2.70 -5.15 -3.48
N LEU A 37 3.76 -4.36 -3.45
CA LEU A 37 3.95 -3.25 -4.37
C LEU A 37 4.78 -3.72 -5.55
N GLN A 38 4.25 -3.55 -6.75
CA GLN A 38 4.97 -3.88 -7.96
C GLN A 38 4.98 -2.68 -8.88
N SER A 39 6.07 -2.52 -9.61
CA SER A 39 6.14 -1.43 -10.56
C SER A 39 6.56 -1.99 -11.91
N GLN A 40 6.08 -1.38 -12.97
CA GLN A 40 6.44 -1.76 -14.32
C GLN A 40 6.73 -0.51 -15.11
N PRO A 41 7.82 -0.51 -15.89
CA PRO A 41 8.12 0.66 -16.71
C PRO A 41 7.12 0.77 -17.84
N LEU A 42 6.76 1.98 -18.18
CA LEU A 42 5.87 2.25 -19.29
C LEU A 42 6.70 2.70 -20.48
N LYS A 43 6.12 2.62 -21.66
CA LYS A 43 6.83 2.99 -22.87
C LYS A 43 7.23 4.45 -22.90
N ASP A 44 6.48 5.29 -22.22
CA ASP A 44 6.78 6.72 -22.22
C ASP A 44 7.75 7.12 -21.14
N GLY A 45 8.34 6.17 -20.45
CA GLY A 45 9.30 6.47 -19.41
C GLY A 45 8.73 6.57 -18.02
N GLY A 46 7.42 6.45 -17.87
CA GLY A 46 6.82 6.46 -16.55
C GLY A 46 6.80 5.10 -15.93
N LEU A 47 6.15 4.99 -14.77
CA LEU A 47 6.00 3.73 -14.06
C LEU A 47 4.53 3.48 -13.75
N ALA A 48 4.11 2.25 -13.94
CA ALA A 48 2.79 1.83 -13.49
C ALA A 48 2.97 1.09 -12.18
N LEU A 49 2.19 1.41 -11.18
CA LEU A 49 2.28 0.78 -9.88
C LEU A 49 1.04 -0.07 -9.63
N SER A 50 1.26 -1.25 -9.07
CA SER A 50 0.17 -2.15 -8.72
C SER A 50 0.31 -2.51 -7.26
N LEU A 51 -0.80 -2.54 -6.55
CA LEU A 51 -0.84 -2.90 -5.14
C LEU A 51 -1.66 -4.17 -5.04
N LEU A 52 -0.97 -5.30 -4.86
CA LEU A 52 -1.61 -6.60 -4.91
C LEU A 52 -1.90 -7.12 -3.51
N VAL A 53 -3.04 -7.77 -3.36
CA VAL A 53 -3.37 -8.41 -2.09
C VAL A 53 -2.45 -9.62 -1.93
N PRO A 54 -1.76 -9.75 -0.81
CA PRO A 54 -0.90 -10.91 -0.61
C PRO A 54 -1.73 -12.20 -0.59
N LEU A 55 -1.09 -13.29 -0.96
CA LEU A 55 -1.76 -14.57 -1.00
C LEU A 55 -2.35 -14.89 0.36
N GLY A 56 -3.59 -15.29 0.39
CA GLY A 56 -4.29 -15.55 1.63
C GLY A 56 -4.98 -14.34 2.21
N ALA A 57 -4.81 -13.18 1.60
CA ALA A 57 -5.46 -11.93 2.00
C ALA A 57 -5.34 -11.67 3.51
N PRO A 58 -4.11 -11.65 4.06
CA PRO A 58 -3.96 -11.42 5.50
C PRO A 58 -4.34 -10.00 5.87
N SER A 59 -4.84 -9.83 7.08
CA SER A 59 -5.16 -8.49 7.57
C SER A 59 -3.92 -7.79 8.11
N SER A 60 -2.85 -8.52 8.38
CA SER A 60 -1.60 -7.92 8.81
C SER A 60 -0.44 -8.83 8.42
N ALA A 61 0.74 -8.28 8.38
CA ALA A 61 1.94 -9.03 8.05
C ALA A 61 3.06 -8.65 9.02
N VAL A 62 3.83 -9.64 9.44
CA VAL A 62 4.98 -9.43 10.32
C VAL A 62 6.23 -9.64 9.48
N LEU A 63 7.07 -8.61 9.42
CA LEU A 63 8.23 -8.62 8.54
C LEU A 63 9.48 -8.27 9.36
N LYS A 64 10.64 -8.65 8.84
CA LYS A 64 11.88 -8.23 9.49
C LYS A 64 12.08 -6.75 9.21
N ASP A 65 12.66 -6.05 10.17
CA ASP A 65 12.86 -4.62 10.01
C ASP A 65 14.24 -4.30 9.42
N ASP A 66 14.71 -5.14 8.50
CA ASP A 66 16.01 -4.94 7.90
C ASP A 66 16.08 -3.70 7.01
N CYS A 67 15.08 -3.47 6.23
CA CYS A 67 15.08 -2.33 5.32
C CYS A 67 13.65 -1.87 5.13
N TRP A 68 13.35 -0.67 5.59
CA TRP A 68 12.01 -0.13 5.45
C TRP A 68 12.07 1.38 5.60
N TRP A 69 11.01 2.02 5.14
CA TRP A 69 10.94 3.48 5.26
C TRP A 69 9.49 3.91 5.28
N GLU A 70 9.25 5.09 5.80
CA GLU A 70 7.91 5.66 5.82
C GLU A 70 7.65 6.33 4.48
N VAL A 71 6.47 6.15 3.95
CA VAL A 71 6.08 6.77 2.70
C VAL A 71 5.67 8.20 2.98
N GLU A 72 6.39 9.14 2.36
CA GLU A 72 6.07 10.55 2.53
C GLU A 72 5.41 11.13 1.29
N ASP A 73 5.48 10.45 0.18
CA ASP A 73 4.88 10.93 -1.05
C ASP A 73 3.36 10.85 -0.98
N ALA A 74 2.69 11.96 -1.14
CA ALA A 74 1.25 12.02 -1.00
C ALA A 74 0.53 11.17 -2.04
N GLU A 75 1.07 11.10 -3.26
CA GLU A 75 0.42 10.30 -4.30
C GLU A 75 0.49 8.81 -3.97
N MET A 76 1.61 8.36 -3.45
CA MET A 76 1.76 6.96 -3.08
C MET A 76 0.84 6.61 -1.93
N LYS A 77 0.75 7.49 -0.92
CA LYS A 77 -0.15 7.26 0.20
C LYS A 77 -1.59 7.20 -0.28
N LYS A 78 -1.97 8.09 -1.18
CA LYS A 78 -3.32 8.11 -1.69
C LYS A 78 -3.62 6.82 -2.44
N LYS A 79 -2.69 6.37 -3.26
CA LYS A 79 -2.88 5.15 -4.02
C LYS A 79 -3.07 3.95 -3.08
N TYR A 80 -2.28 3.89 -2.03
CA TYR A 80 -2.41 2.80 -1.07
C TYR A 80 -3.76 2.87 -0.34
N LEU A 81 -4.16 4.06 0.11
CA LEU A 81 -5.42 4.19 0.82
C LEU A 81 -6.61 3.84 -0.07
N GLU A 82 -6.54 4.21 -1.33
CA GLU A 82 -7.59 3.85 -2.26
C GLU A 82 -7.64 2.34 -2.46
N ALA A 83 -6.48 1.71 -2.51
CA ALA A 83 -6.43 0.27 -2.72
C ALA A 83 -7.06 -0.50 -1.57
N ILE A 84 -6.85 -0.06 -0.34
CA ILE A 84 -7.37 -0.79 0.80
C ILE A 84 -8.82 -0.43 1.12
N THR A 85 -9.29 0.71 0.64
CA THR A 85 -10.67 1.11 0.92
C THR A 85 -11.59 0.90 -0.25
N GLY A 86 -11.04 0.79 -1.46
CA GLY A 86 -11.88 0.65 -2.63
C GLY A 86 -12.56 1.94 -3.05
N LEU A 87 -12.19 3.06 -2.45
CA LEU A 87 -12.88 4.30 -2.75
C LEU A 87 -12.69 4.77 -4.18
N THR A 88 -11.57 4.43 -4.78
CA THR A 88 -11.34 4.83 -6.15
C THR A 88 -12.41 4.31 -7.06
N LEU A 89 -12.86 3.10 -6.81
CA LEU A 89 -13.87 2.53 -7.66
C LEU A 89 -15.14 3.33 -7.58
N VAL A 90 -15.45 3.83 -6.43
CA VAL A 90 -16.66 4.59 -6.27
C VAL A 90 -16.52 5.92 -6.92
N GLN A 91 -15.40 6.55 -6.79
CA GLN A 91 -15.22 7.87 -7.33
C GLN A 91 -15.31 7.92 -8.82
N ASN A 92 -14.94 6.88 -9.46
CA ASN A 92 -14.92 6.92 -10.88
C ASN A 92 -16.25 6.91 -11.47
N ILE A 93 -17.17 6.72 -10.69
CA ILE A 93 -18.41 6.76 -11.19
C ILE A 93 -18.90 8.04 -11.47
N PRO A 94 -18.67 8.83 -11.31
CA PRO A 94 -19.33 9.88 -11.52
C PRO A 94 -19.68 10.30 -12.69
N LYS A 95 -19.49 10.00 -12.75
CA LYS A 95 -19.83 10.08 -13.37
C LYS A 95 -20.55 9.90 -13.81
N GLY A 96 -20.68 9.73 -13.78
CA GLY A 96 -21.51 9.20 -14.23
C GLY A 96 -21.91 9.09 -14.09
N GLY A 97 -21.89 9.13 -14.06
CA GLY A 97 -22.39 8.58 -14.05
C GLY A 97 -22.56 8.52 -13.58
N LYS A 98 -22.65 8.57 -13.73
CA LYS A 98 -23.01 8.20 -13.46
C LYS A 98 -23.40 7.71 -13.19
N LEU A 99 -23.37 7.64 -13.24
CA LEU A 99 -23.83 7.05 -13.18
C LEU A 99 -24.36 6.94 -13.25
N GLN A 100 -24.29 6.99 -13.55
CA GLN A 100 -24.80 6.73 -13.88
C GLN A 100 -25.17 6.48 -14.06
#